data_9a373f58230a3b503128e48779fbd4dd
#
_entry.id   9a373f58230a3b503128e48779fbd4dd
#
_cell.length_a   1.000
_cell.length_b   1.000
_cell.length_c   1.000
_cell.angle_alpha   90.00
_cell.angle_beta   90.00
_cell.angle_gamma   90.00
#
_symmetry.space_group_name_H-M   'P 1'
#
loop_
_entity.id
_entity.type
_entity.pdbx_description
1 polymer ?
#
loop_
_entity_poly.entity_id
_entity_poly.type
_entity_poly.pdbx_seq_one_letter_code
_entity_poly.pdbx_strand_id
1 'polypeptide(L)'
;NNPIAKDRLRYDILFHSDLSRKGGQTNGLDLTHINWGNYDLVVIDESHNFRNGGKISGSDDENPRENRYLKLMNKIIKAGVKTKVLMLSATPVNNRFNDLKNQLQLAYEGESDRIDALLETDNSIDDIFRQAQKQYNIWSRLPFEERTTDRLLSMLDFDFFEVLDAVTIARSRKHIEAYYDTNAIGKFPTRLQPISRRPCLTDLPKAINYNEIYEQLQKLNLAIYTPSAFILASALHKYIDVDDEMGHRLSVGGREMGIRRLMSINMLKRLESSVNSFRLTLKRIEGMIADTIRKIDCREEQLSVDE
;
A
#
# COMPACT_ATOMS: atom_id res chain seq x y z
N ASN A 1 -43.10 14.39 -14.61
CA ASN A 1 -41.80 15.05 -14.54
C ASN A 1 -41.05 14.48 -13.32
N ASN A 2 -40.04 13.68 -13.58
CA ASN A 2 -39.15 13.18 -12.53
C ASN A 2 -37.97 14.17 -12.43
N PRO A 3 -37.87 15.02 -11.38
CA PRO A 3 -36.82 16.01 -11.24
C PRO A 3 -35.41 15.34 -11.16
N ILE A 4 -35.32 14.12 -10.62
CA ILE A 4 -34.08 13.35 -10.51
C ILE A 4 -33.50 12.97 -11.88
N ALA A 5 -34.34 12.83 -12.93
CA ALA A 5 -33.87 12.50 -14.27
C ALA A 5 -33.06 13.64 -14.94
N LYS A 6 -33.09 14.85 -14.42
CA LYS A 6 -32.34 16.01 -14.92
C LYS A 6 -31.06 16.29 -14.13
N ASP A 7 -30.96 15.75 -12.93
CA ASP A 7 -29.78 15.90 -12.09
C ASP A 7 -28.70 14.92 -12.56
N ARG A 8 -27.60 15.46 -13.06
CA ARG A 8 -26.43 14.64 -13.40
C ARG A 8 -25.40 14.80 -12.30
N LEU A 9 -25.06 13.67 -11.67
CA LEU A 9 -23.90 13.63 -10.78
C LEU A 9 -22.65 13.97 -11.60
N ARG A 10 -21.93 15.02 -11.20
CA ARG A 10 -20.65 15.40 -11.80
C ARG A 10 -19.56 14.76 -10.98
N TYR A 11 -18.78 13.88 -11.60
CA TYR A 11 -17.66 13.22 -10.94
C TYR A 11 -16.54 12.94 -11.93
N ASP A 12 -15.34 12.88 -11.40
CA ASP A 12 -14.12 12.50 -12.11
C ASP A 12 -13.59 11.19 -11.53
N ILE A 13 -13.14 10.27 -12.39
CA ILE A 13 -12.54 9.01 -11.99
C ILE A 13 -11.03 9.08 -12.23
N LEU A 14 -10.28 8.95 -11.15
CA LEU A 14 -8.82 8.98 -11.16
C LEU A 14 -8.26 7.68 -10.59
N PHE A 15 -7.07 7.31 -11.04
CA PHE A 15 -6.31 6.24 -10.42
C PHE A 15 -5.45 6.79 -9.28
N HIS A 16 -5.18 5.99 -8.25
CA HIS A 16 -4.29 6.39 -7.16
C HIS A 16 -2.90 6.85 -7.65
N SER A 17 -2.43 6.27 -8.76
CA SER A 17 -1.16 6.66 -9.40
C SER A 17 -1.18 8.07 -9.98
N ASP A 18 -2.35 8.61 -10.33
CA ASP A 18 -2.45 9.96 -10.91
C ASP A 18 -2.10 11.04 -9.90
N LEU A 19 -2.31 10.78 -8.62
CA LEU A 19 -1.83 11.65 -7.54
C LEU A 19 -0.30 11.78 -7.48
N SER A 20 0.45 10.81 -8.04
CA SER A 20 1.92 10.87 -8.11
C SER A 20 2.44 11.51 -9.40
N ARG A 21 1.54 11.83 -10.35
CA ARG A 21 1.91 12.38 -11.66
C ARG A 21 1.85 13.89 -11.64
N LYS A 22 2.78 14.54 -12.34
CA LYS A 22 2.79 16.00 -12.54
C LYS A 22 1.87 16.46 -13.69
N GLY A 23 1.45 15.54 -14.56
CA GLY A 23 0.59 15.81 -15.71
C GLY A 23 0.31 14.56 -16.53
N GLY A 24 -0.33 14.74 -17.68
CA GLY A 24 -0.77 13.70 -18.59
C GLY A 24 -2.26 13.46 -18.52
N GLN A 25 -2.76 12.57 -19.35
CA GLN A 25 -4.19 12.26 -19.46
C GLN A 25 -4.56 10.99 -18.71
N THR A 26 -5.76 10.99 -18.15
CA THR A 26 -6.40 9.84 -17.51
C THR A 26 -7.91 9.94 -17.71
N ASN A 27 -8.56 8.89 -18.16
CA ASN A 27 -10.01 8.83 -18.40
C ASN A 27 -10.61 10.06 -19.15
N GLY A 28 -9.85 10.62 -20.09
CA GLY A 28 -10.27 11.81 -20.84
C GLY A 28 -10.02 13.14 -20.13
N LEU A 29 -9.43 13.12 -18.93
CA LEU A 29 -9.06 14.29 -18.15
C LEU A 29 -7.57 14.60 -18.32
N ASP A 30 -7.23 15.87 -18.45
CA ASP A 30 -5.86 16.35 -18.39
C ASP A 30 -5.53 16.73 -16.93
N LEU A 31 -4.59 16.01 -16.33
CA LEU A 31 -4.19 16.19 -14.92
C LEU A 31 -3.59 17.58 -14.64
N THR A 32 -3.13 18.29 -15.67
CA THR A 32 -2.59 19.66 -15.53
C THR A 32 -3.68 20.70 -15.37
N HIS A 33 -4.89 20.41 -15.84
CA HIS A 33 -6.04 21.32 -15.81
C HIS A 33 -7.04 20.99 -14.68
N ILE A 34 -6.79 19.96 -13.89
CA ILE A 34 -7.68 19.62 -12.77
C ILE A 34 -7.53 20.69 -11.66
N ASN A 35 -8.66 21.29 -11.29
CA ASN A 35 -8.72 22.08 -10.07
C ASN A 35 -8.93 21.14 -8.86
N TRP A 36 -7.81 20.72 -8.29
CA TRP A 36 -7.78 19.74 -7.20
C TRP A 36 -8.55 20.16 -5.94
N GLY A 37 -8.71 21.45 -5.69
CA GLY A 37 -9.43 21.98 -4.53
C GLY A 37 -10.95 22.18 -4.75
N ASN A 38 -11.53 21.74 -5.87
CA ASN A 38 -12.92 22.01 -6.22
C ASN A 38 -13.82 20.77 -6.14
N TYR A 39 -13.57 19.89 -5.19
CA TYR A 39 -14.40 18.69 -4.97
C TYR A 39 -15.09 18.73 -3.62
N ASP A 40 -16.41 18.60 -3.60
CA ASP A 40 -17.22 18.53 -2.37
C ASP A 40 -17.09 17.17 -1.67
N LEU A 41 -16.83 16.11 -2.45
CA LEU A 41 -16.70 14.75 -1.97
C LEU A 41 -15.58 14.02 -2.70
N VAL A 42 -14.73 13.35 -1.95
CA VAL A 42 -13.74 12.38 -2.46
C VAL A 42 -14.11 11.00 -1.97
N VAL A 43 -14.31 10.07 -2.89
CA VAL A 43 -14.51 8.66 -2.60
C VAL A 43 -13.22 7.91 -2.91
N ILE A 44 -12.65 7.24 -1.93
CA ILE A 44 -11.38 6.52 -2.06
C ILE A 44 -11.68 5.03 -1.95
N ASP A 45 -11.67 4.33 -3.08
CA ASP A 45 -11.71 2.87 -3.08
C ASP A 45 -10.32 2.33 -2.73
N GLU A 46 -10.27 1.17 -2.06
CA GLU A 46 -9.04 0.57 -1.54
C GLU A 46 -8.17 1.56 -0.75
N SER A 47 -8.81 2.27 0.19
CA SER A 47 -8.20 3.36 0.98
C SER A 47 -6.95 2.93 1.76
N HIS A 48 -6.76 1.62 2.00
CA HIS A 48 -5.55 1.09 2.60
C HIS A 48 -4.25 1.44 1.83
N ASN A 49 -4.35 1.88 0.58
CA ASN A 49 -3.22 2.40 -0.18
C ASN A 49 -2.67 3.73 0.37
N PHE A 50 -3.41 4.41 1.24
CA PHE A 50 -3.02 5.65 1.91
C PHE A 50 -2.58 5.44 3.37
N ARG A 51 -2.40 4.20 3.82
CA ARG A 51 -2.04 3.84 5.19
C ARG A 51 -0.71 4.39 5.70
N ASN A 52 0.25 4.65 4.80
CA ASN A 52 1.59 5.09 5.19
C ASN A 52 1.68 6.56 5.61
N GLY A 53 0.60 7.33 5.45
CA GLY A 53 0.57 8.76 5.77
C GLY A 53 1.55 9.58 4.91
N GLY A 54 1.89 10.77 5.42
CA GLY A 54 2.78 11.72 4.76
C GLY A 54 4.28 11.51 5.04
N LYS A 55 4.68 10.47 5.75
CA LYS A 55 6.09 10.21 6.05
C LYS A 55 6.85 9.89 4.76
N ILE A 56 7.79 10.75 4.42
CA ILE A 56 8.76 10.52 3.34
C ILE A 56 9.86 9.64 3.96
N SER A 57 9.91 8.36 3.57
CA SER A 57 11.02 7.47 3.96
C SER A 57 12.28 7.92 3.26
N GLY A 58 13.23 8.43 4.03
CA GLY A 58 14.66 8.45 3.75
C GLY A 58 15.08 8.91 2.35
N SER A 59 14.77 10.13 1.95
CA SER A 59 15.47 10.76 0.84
C SER A 59 16.06 12.08 1.33
N ASP A 60 17.40 12.15 1.34
CA ASP A 60 18.16 13.39 1.40
C ASP A 60 18.00 14.23 0.10
N ASP A 61 16.95 13.98 -0.67
CA ASP A 61 16.63 14.73 -1.86
C ASP A 61 16.12 16.12 -1.47
N GLU A 62 16.83 17.15 -1.87
CA GLU A 62 16.46 18.58 -1.73
C GLU A 62 15.10 18.92 -2.35
N ASN A 63 14.45 17.98 -3.03
CA ASN A 63 13.14 18.11 -3.64
C ASN A 63 12.28 16.89 -3.32
N PRO A 64 11.64 16.83 -2.14
CA PRO A 64 10.80 15.72 -1.75
C PRO A 64 9.67 15.56 -2.77
N ARG A 65 9.64 14.42 -3.47
CA ARG A 65 8.53 14.07 -4.37
C ARG A 65 7.25 14.09 -3.56
N GLU A 66 6.33 14.98 -3.92
CA GLU A 66 5.03 15.08 -3.28
C GLU A 66 4.37 13.68 -3.29
N ASN A 67 4.27 13.11 -2.10
CA ASN A 67 3.67 11.79 -1.91
C ASN A 67 2.17 11.89 -2.18
N ARG A 68 1.56 10.81 -2.69
CA ARG A 68 0.12 10.71 -3.00
C ARG A 68 -0.76 11.14 -1.82
N TYR A 69 -0.39 10.75 -0.61
CA TYR A 69 -1.09 11.12 0.61
C TYR A 69 -1.04 12.63 0.85
N LEU A 70 0.13 13.24 0.74
CA LEU A 70 0.31 14.68 0.93
C LEU A 70 -0.41 15.49 -0.14
N LYS A 71 -0.38 15.05 -1.39
CA LYS A 71 -1.15 15.70 -2.46
C LYS A 71 -2.65 15.65 -2.20
N LEU A 72 -3.17 14.48 -1.79
CA LEU A 72 -4.57 14.33 -1.41
C LEU A 72 -4.92 15.22 -0.23
N MET A 73 -4.13 15.21 0.84
CA MET A 73 -4.34 16.00 2.04
C MET A 73 -4.28 17.51 1.75
N ASN A 74 -3.20 17.96 1.09
CA ASN A 74 -2.92 19.40 0.99
C ASN A 74 -3.66 20.08 -0.17
N LYS A 75 -3.76 19.40 -1.34
CA LYS A 75 -4.33 20.02 -2.54
C LYS A 75 -5.81 19.75 -2.76
N ILE A 76 -6.33 18.68 -2.16
CA ILE A 76 -7.73 18.29 -2.34
C ILE A 76 -8.52 18.57 -1.06
N ILE A 77 -8.07 18.03 0.07
CA ILE A 77 -8.85 18.08 1.31
C ILE A 77 -8.74 19.45 1.99
N LYS A 78 -7.52 19.98 2.15
CA LYS A 78 -7.28 21.27 2.85
C LYS A 78 -7.44 22.52 1.99
N ALA A 79 -7.22 22.41 0.68
CA ALA A 79 -6.97 23.57 -0.19
C ALA A 79 -8.19 24.18 -0.85
N GLY A 80 -9.38 23.98 -0.39
CA GLY A 80 -10.49 24.57 -1.13
C GLY A 80 -11.83 24.53 -0.41
N VAL A 81 -12.79 23.90 -1.05
CA VAL A 81 -14.11 23.66 -0.46
C VAL A 81 -13.97 22.67 0.70
N LYS A 82 -14.92 22.68 1.63
CA LYS A 82 -14.96 21.70 2.73
C LYS A 82 -15.21 20.29 2.19
N THR A 83 -14.16 19.66 1.72
CA THR A 83 -14.22 18.36 1.05
C THR A 83 -14.53 17.25 2.05
N LYS A 84 -15.62 16.52 1.82
CA LYS A 84 -15.94 15.32 2.58
C LYS A 84 -15.14 14.13 2.02
N VAL A 85 -14.73 13.22 2.90
CA VAL A 85 -13.96 12.02 2.50
C VAL A 85 -14.74 10.76 2.88
N LEU A 86 -14.99 9.91 1.89
CA LEU A 86 -15.54 8.58 2.07
C LEU A 86 -14.47 7.54 1.67
N MET A 87 -14.11 6.69 2.60
CA MET A 87 -13.10 5.66 2.38
C MET A 87 -13.75 4.28 2.34
N LEU A 88 -13.38 3.50 1.33
CA LEU A 88 -13.82 2.12 1.15
C LEU A 88 -12.61 1.20 1.24
N SER A 89 -12.67 0.19 2.09
CA SER A 89 -11.62 -0.82 2.21
C SER A 89 -12.16 -2.10 2.84
N ALA A 90 -11.74 -3.24 2.33
CA ALA A 90 -11.98 -4.53 2.96
C ALA A 90 -11.00 -4.79 4.13
N THR A 91 -9.85 -4.13 4.14
CA THR A 91 -8.76 -4.33 5.10
C THR A 91 -8.16 -2.99 5.53
N PRO A 92 -8.87 -2.18 6.34
CA PRO A 92 -8.40 -0.86 6.75
C PRO A 92 -7.14 -0.93 7.63
N VAL A 93 -6.98 -2.00 8.40
CA VAL A 93 -5.77 -2.32 9.17
C VAL A 93 -5.04 -3.46 8.45
N ASN A 94 -3.78 -3.24 8.11
CA ASN A 94 -2.98 -4.28 7.46
C ASN A 94 -1.96 -4.89 8.45
N ASN A 95 -1.04 -4.08 8.97
CA ASN A 95 0.01 -4.54 9.87
C ASN A 95 0.03 -3.78 11.21
N ARG A 96 -0.50 -2.56 11.24
CA ARG A 96 -0.46 -1.68 12.42
C ARG A 96 -1.76 -0.89 12.54
N PHE A 97 -2.17 -0.58 13.74
CA PHE A 97 -3.31 0.31 13.96
C PHE A 97 -3.04 1.74 13.47
N ASN A 98 -1.78 2.16 13.42
CA ASN A 98 -1.39 3.42 12.78
C ASN A 98 -1.77 3.47 11.29
N ASP A 99 -1.92 2.33 10.60
CA ASP A 99 -2.40 2.28 9.23
C ASP A 99 -3.83 2.86 9.11
N LEU A 100 -4.68 2.54 10.07
CA LEU A 100 -6.03 3.09 10.17
C LEU A 100 -6.01 4.56 10.60
N LYS A 101 -5.22 4.91 11.62
CA LYS A 101 -5.05 6.29 12.05
C LYS A 101 -4.67 7.21 10.90
N ASN A 102 -3.66 6.84 10.10
CA ASN A 102 -3.24 7.62 8.94
C ASN A 102 -4.34 7.80 7.89
N GLN A 103 -5.19 6.78 7.70
CA GLN A 103 -6.35 6.91 6.81
C GLN A 103 -7.37 7.89 7.42
N LEU A 104 -7.70 7.74 8.69
CA LEU A 104 -8.65 8.63 9.38
C LEU A 104 -8.20 10.10 9.36
N GLN A 105 -6.91 10.37 9.42
CA GLN A 105 -6.36 11.73 9.31
C GLN A 105 -6.82 12.45 8.03
N LEU A 106 -7.12 11.73 6.96
CA LEU A 106 -7.68 12.32 5.74
C LEU A 106 -9.10 12.87 5.99
N ALA A 107 -9.89 12.25 6.86
CA ALA A 107 -11.26 12.66 7.13
C ALA A 107 -11.36 13.90 8.04
N TYR A 108 -10.41 14.04 8.97
CA TYR A 108 -10.36 15.20 9.88
C TYR A 108 -9.25 16.21 9.55
N GLU A 109 -8.72 16.14 8.34
CA GLU A 109 -7.74 17.07 7.80
C GLU A 109 -6.40 17.10 8.59
N GLY A 110 -6.12 16.05 9.37
CA GLY A 110 -4.97 15.97 10.25
C GLY A 110 -5.08 16.81 11.53
N GLU A 111 -6.24 17.42 11.79
CA GLU A 111 -6.52 18.20 12.99
C GLU A 111 -7.21 17.31 14.04
N SER A 112 -6.43 16.69 14.94
CA SER A 112 -6.94 15.76 15.95
C SER A 112 -8.02 16.36 16.84
N ASP A 113 -7.92 17.64 17.18
CA ASP A 113 -8.87 18.35 18.04
C ASP A 113 -10.31 18.29 17.51
N ARG A 114 -10.47 18.19 16.17
CA ARG A 114 -11.80 18.07 15.56
C ARG A 114 -12.48 16.75 15.85
N ILE A 115 -11.72 15.67 15.84
CA ILE A 115 -12.26 14.34 16.12
C ILE A 115 -12.35 14.11 17.62
N ASP A 116 -11.38 14.60 18.40
CA ASP A 116 -11.38 14.51 19.86
C ASP A 116 -12.62 15.21 20.46
N ALA A 117 -13.07 16.32 19.85
CA ALA A 117 -14.30 16.99 20.24
C ALA A 117 -15.60 16.22 19.92
N LEU A 118 -15.54 15.21 19.03
CA LEU A 118 -16.68 14.36 18.66
C LEU A 118 -16.73 13.05 19.44
N LEU A 119 -15.60 12.66 20.05
CA LEU A 119 -15.50 11.47 20.86
C LEU A 119 -15.86 11.79 22.31
N GLU A 120 -16.62 10.92 22.94
CA GLU A 120 -16.97 11.03 24.36
C GLU A 120 -15.89 10.39 25.26
N THR A 121 -14.59 10.57 24.87
CA THR A 121 -13.46 10.00 25.58
C THR A 121 -12.57 11.08 26.20
N ASP A 122 -11.95 10.76 27.33
CA ASP A 122 -10.98 11.65 27.98
C ASP A 122 -9.59 11.61 27.30
N ASN A 123 -9.37 10.63 26.43
CA ASN A 123 -8.10 10.41 25.73
C ASN A 123 -8.14 10.98 24.32
N SER A 124 -7.02 11.57 23.88
CA SER A 124 -6.87 11.98 22.48
C SER A 124 -6.83 10.78 21.52
N ILE A 125 -7.28 10.96 20.29
CA ILE A 125 -7.19 9.91 19.26
C ILE A 125 -5.76 9.39 19.11
N ASP A 126 -4.76 10.24 19.28
CA ASP A 126 -3.36 9.89 19.20
C ASP A 126 -2.93 8.96 20.33
N ASP A 127 -3.42 9.19 21.54
CA ASP A 127 -3.15 8.34 22.72
C ASP A 127 -3.86 7.00 22.59
N ILE A 128 -5.12 7.00 22.15
CA ILE A 128 -5.93 5.80 21.92
C ILE A 128 -5.20 4.87 20.94
N PHE A 129 -4.77 5.38 19.77
CA PHE A 129 -4.07 4.57 18.79
C PHE A 129 -2.67 4.11 19.26
N ARG A 130 -1.99 4.92 20.07
CA ARG A 130 -0.69 4.54 20.66
C ARG A 130 -0.86 3.39 21.64
N GLN A 131 -1.87 3.45 22.50
CA GLN A 131 -2.18 2.38 23.46
C GLN A 131 -2.61 1.11 22.72
N ALA A 132 -3.52 1.19 21.77
CA ALA A 132 -3.95 0.06 20.95
C ALA A 132 -2.75 -0.62 20.24
N GLN A 133 -1.84 0.17 19.65
CA GLN A 133 -0.64 -0.38 19.03
C GLN A 133 0.29 -1.07 20.03
N LYS A 134 0.43 -0.53 21.23
CA LYS A 134 1.22 -1.15 22.31
C LYS A 134 0.63 -2.52 22.68
N GLN A 135 -0.67 -2.61 22.86
CA GLN A 135 -1.34 -3.88 23.18
C GLN A 135 -1.22 -4.90 22.04
N TYR A 136 -1.37 -4.46 20.79
CA TYR A 136 -1.14 -5.31 19.62
C TYR A 136 0.29 -5.87 19.59
N ASN A 137 1.29 -5.06 19.89
CA ASN A 137 2.69 -5.49 19.92
C ASN A 137 2.94 -6.52 21.03
N ILE A 138 2.29 -6.39 22.19
CA ILE A 138 2.34 -7.39 23.27
C ILE A 138 1.69 -8.68 22.81
N TRP A 139 0.47 -8.61 22.27
CA TRP A 139 -0.26 -9.76 21.75
C TRP A 139 0.50 -10.51 20.66
N SER A 140 1.14 -9.78 19.73
CA SER A 140 1.90 -10.38 18.62
C SER A 140 3.13 -11.18 19.08
N ARG A 141 3.59 -10.99 20.30
CA ARG A 141 4.73 -11.71 20.92
C ARG A 141 4.31 -12.91 21.75
N LEU A 142 3.00 -13.09 21.97
CA LEU A 142 2.49 -14.26 22.70
C LEU A 142 2.76 -15.55 21.91
N PRO A 143 2.81 -16.72 22.58
CA PRO A 143 2.82 -18.02 21.92
C PRO A 143 1.65 -18.16 20.94
N PHE A 144 1.83 -18.97 19.90
CA PHE A 144 0.83 -19.10 18.82
C PHE A 144 -0.55 -19.52 19.33
N GLU A 145 -0.59 -20.38 20.34
CA GLU A 145 -1.82 -20.89 20.98
C GLU A 145 -2.61 -19.80 21.72
N GLU A 146 -1.92 -18.78 22.22
CA GLU A 146 -2.53 -17.66 22.96
C GLU A 146 -2.91 -16.47 22.06
N ARG A 147 -2.46 -16.47 20.81
CA ARG A 147 -2.75 -15.39 19.84
C ARG A 147 -4.13 -15.53 19.22
N THR A 148 -5.15 -15.51 20.08
CA THR A 148 -6.55 -15.55 19.65
C THR A 148 -7.10 -14.12 19.47
N THR A 149 -8.13 -13.99 18.62
CA THR A 149 -8.84 -12.71 18.42
C THR A 149 -9.45 -12.22 19.73
N ASP A 150 -10.08 -13.11 20.50
CA ASP A 150 -10.72 -12.77 21.77
C ASP A 150 -9.71 -12.22 22.78
N ARG A 151 -8.49 -12.79 22.81
CA ARG A 151 -7.41 -12.27 23.64
C ARG A 151 -7.00 -10.86 23.21
N LEU A 152 -6.87 -10.59 21.92
CA LEU A 152 -6.56 -9.25 21.42
C LEU A 152 -7.65 -8.26 21.81
N LEU A 153 -8.92 -8.61 21.56
CA LEU A 153 -10.06 -7.75 21.89
C LEU A 153 -10.13 -7.42 23.39
N SER A 154 -9.81 -8.39 24.27
CA SER A 154 -9.78 -8.15 25.72
C SER A 154 -8.63 -7.26 26.19
N MET A 155 -7.61 -7.05 25.37
CA MET A 155 -6.46 -6.19 25.66
C MET A 155 -6.65 -4.76 25.13
N LEU A 156 -7.57 -4.53 24.21
CA LEU A 156 -7.89 -3.21 23.67
C LEU A 156 -8.83 -2.46 24.61
N ASP A 157 -8.60 -1.15 24.72
CA ASP A 157 -9.41 -0.28 25.55
C ASP A 157 -10.77 0.01 24.90
N PHE A 158 -11.75 0.36 25.72
CA PHE A 158 -13.10 0.76 25.30
C PHE A 158 -13.06 1.96 24.34
N ASP A 159 -12.23 2.95 24.64
CA ASP A 159 -12.05 4.16 23.83
C ASP A 159 -11.68 3.84 22.36
N PHE A 160 -10.89 2.78 22.14
CA PHE A 160 -10.54 2.35 20.78
C PHE A 160 -11.76 1.86 20.00
N PHE A 161 -12.67 1.14 20.65
CA PHE A 161 -13.91 0.67 20.02
C PHE A 161 -14.88 1.82 19.76
N GLU A 162 -14.93 2.80 20.65
CA GLU A 162 -15.74 4.00 20.48
C GLU A 162 -15.29 4.81 19.26
N VAL A 163 -13.97 5.02 19.09
CA VAL A 163 -13.43 5.63 17.85
C VAL A 163 -13.86 4.85 16.62
N LEU A 164 -13.74 3.52 16.63
CA LEU A 164 -14.13 2.70 15.50
C LEU A 164 -15.62 2.84 15.17
N ASP A 165 -16.47 2.82 16.17
CA ASP A 165 -17.93 2.90 16.00
C ASP A 165 -18.34 4.29 15.46
N ALA A 166 -17.69 5.35 15.92
CA ALA A 166 -17.96 6.71 15.47
C ALA A 166 -17.56 6.96 14.00
N VAL A 167 -16.51 6.31 13.49
CA VAL A 167 -15.92 6.65 12.17
C VAL A 167 -16.05 5.54 11.14
N THR A 168 -16.50 4.32 11.51
CA THR A 168 -16.57 3.22 10.56
C THR A 168 -17.99 2.65 10.43
N ILE A 169 -18.30 2.20 9.22
CA ILE A 169 -19.52 1.46 8.93
C ILE A 169 -19.10 0.06 8.48
N ALA A 170 -18.98 -0.86 9.46
CA ALA A 170 -18.64 -2.24 9.17
C ALA A 170 -19.88 -3.03 8.74
N ARG A 171 -19.77 -3.75 7.62
CA ARG A 171 -20.85 -4.61 7.10
C ARG A 171 -20.27 -5.96 6.67
N SER A 172 -20.52 -6.98 7.46
CA SER A 172 -20.25 -8.37 7.06
C SER A 172 -21.53 -9.03 6.54
N ARG A 173 -21.39 -10.12 5.77
CA ARG A 173 -22.56 -10.92 5.34
C ARG A 173 -23.41 -11.38 6.52
N LYS A 174 -22.76 -11.85 7.58
CA LYS A 174 -23.46 -12.26 8.83
C LYS A 174 -24.25 -11.11 9.46
N HIS A 175 -23.67 -9.90 9.45
CA HIS A 175 -24.34 -8.71 9.96
C HIS A 175 -25.56 -8.37 9.10
N ILE A 176 -25.41 -8.42 7.77
CA ILE A 176 -26.51 -8.15 6.83
C ILE A 176 -27.63 -9.18 7.02
N GLU A 177 -27.29 -10.48 7.12
CA GLU A 177 -28.29 -11.54 7.35
C GLU A 177 -29.03 -11.40 8.69
N ALA A 178 -28.34 -10.91 9.73
CA ALA A 178 -28.92 -10.78 11.07
C ALA A 178 -29.81 -9.55 11.25
N TYR A 179 -29.49 -8.43 10.59
CA TYR A 179 -30.10 -7.13 10.90
C TYR A 179 -30.84 -6.47 9.72
N TYR A 180 -30.74 -7.01 8.50
CA TYR A 180 -31.38 -6.43 7.33
C TYR A 180 -32.40 -7.40 6.74
N ASP A 181 -33.47 -6.86 6.17
CA ASP A 181 -34.43 -7.67 5.36
C ASP A 181 -33.75 -8.10 4.06
N THR A 182 -33.40 -9.37 3.98
CA THR A 182 -32.74 -9.95 2.81
C THR A 182 -33.70 -10.42 1.73
N ASN A 183 -35.03 -10.29 1.92
CA ASN A 183 -35.99 -10.75 0.93
C ASN A 183 -35.85 -10.07 -0.42
N ALA A 184 -35.50 -8.78 -0.44
CA ALA A 184 -35.26 -8.01 -1.66
C ALA A 184 -33.90 -8.27 -2.31
N ILE A 185 -32.91 -8.71 -1.53
CA ILE A 185 -31.53 -8.92 -1.98
C ILE A 185 -31.30 -10.40 -2.35
N GLY A 186 -32.08 -11.29 -1.79
CA GLY A 186 -31.94 -12.74 -1.88
C GLY A 186 -30.96 -13.30 -0.84
N LYS A 187 -30.79 -14.63 -0.86
CA LYS A 187 -29.89 -15.32 0.06
C LYS A 187 -28.44 -15.26 -0.43
N PHE A 188 -27.52 -14.98 0.47
CA PHE A 188 -26.11 -15.11 0.14
C PHE A 188 -25.75 -16.57 -0.22
N PRO A 189 -24.85 -16.77 -1.20
CA PRO A 189 -24.39 -18.11 -1.56
C PRO A 189 -23.75 -18.81 -0.37
N THR A 190 -24.05 -20.10 -0.21
CA THR A 190 -23.41 -20.93 0.80
C THR A 190 -21.91 -21.04 0.53
N ARG A 191 -21.11 -20.77 1.54
CA ARG A 191 -19.66 -20.88 1.42
C ARG A 191 -19.25 -22.34 1.56
N LEU A 192 -18.83 -22.95 0.47
CA LEU A 192 -18.27 -24.30 0.45
C LEU A 192 -16.81 -24.28 0.92
N GLN A 193 -16.31 -25.46 1.29
CA GLN A 193 -14.87 -25.66 1.54
C GLN A 193 -14.08 -25.34 0.28
N PRO A 194 -12.99 -24.55 0.38
CA PRO A 194 -12.17 -24.23 -0.78
C PRO A 194 -11.50 -25.47 -1.34
N ILE A 195 -11.64 -25.69 -2.63
CA ILE A 195 -10.94 -26.76 -3.35
C ILE A 195 -9.69 -26.16 -3.96
N SER A 196 -8.52 -26.56 -3.45
CA SER A 196 -7.25 -26.15 -4.01
C SER A 196 -6.96 -26.95 -5.29
N ARG A 197 -6.86 -26.24 -6.42
CA ARG A 197 -6.44 -26.83 -7.70
C ARG A 197 -5.13 -26.19 -8.13
N ARG A 198 -4.23 -26.99 -8.67
CA ARG A 198 -2.94 -26.53 -9.22
C ARG A 198 -2.87 -26.92 -10.70
N PRO A 199 -3.53 -26.14 -11.57
CA PRO A 199 -3.51 -26.40 -13.01
C PRO A 199 -2.10 -26.16 -13.57
N CYS A 200 -1.75 -26.86 -14.64
CA CYS A 200 -0.58 -26.54 -15.44
C CYS A 200 -0.79 -25.20 -16.15
N LEU A 201 0.31 -24.46 -16.44
CA LEU A 201 0.24 -23.20 -17.19
C LEU A 201 -0.27 -23.39 -18.62
N THR A 202 -0.04 -24.57 -19.20
CA THR A 202 -0.42 -24.92 -20.56
C THR A 202 -0.38 -26.44 -20.72
N ASP A 203 -1.18 -26.94 -21.63
CA ASP A 203 -1.20 -28.35 -22.03
C ASP A 203 -0.24 -28.63 -23.21
N LEU A 204 0.51 -27.61 -23.68
CA LEU A 204 1.46 -27.77 -24.77
C LEU A 204 2.68 -28.61 -24.33
N PRO A 205 3.01 -29.71 -24.98
CA PRO A 205 4.01 -30.70 -24.52
C PRO A 205 5.44 -30.20 -24.42
N LYS A 206 5.76 -29.05 -25.02
CA LYS A 206 7.11 -28.44 -25.02
C LYS A 206 7.17 -27.08 -24.34
N ALA A 207 6.08 -26.67 -23.70
CA ALA A 207 6.07 -25.39 -23.00
C ALA A 207 6.67 -25.52 -21.62
N ILE A 208 7.40 -24.48 -21.22
CA ILE A 208 8.00 -24.37 -19.88
C ILE A 208 6.90 -24.46 -18.83
N ASN A 209 7.04 -25.37 -17.86
CA ASN A 209 6.12 -25.50 -16.75
C ASN A 209 6.44 -24.51 -15.62
N TYR A 210 5.55 -24.43 -14.64
CA TYR A 210 5.68 -23.48 -13.53
C TYR A 210 6.95 -23.73 -12.69
N ASN A 211 7.31 -24.99 -12.46
CA ASN A 211 8.50 -25.35 -11.68
C ASN A 211 9.78 -24.94 -12.41
N GLU A 212 9.84 -25.16 -13.71
CA GLU A 212 10.99 -24.73 -14.53
C GLU A 212 11.14 -23.19 -14.51
N ILE A 213 10.04 -22.44 -14.61
CA ILE A 213 10.07 -20.98 -14.47
C ILE A 213 10.58 -20.59 -13.08
N TYR A 214 10.10 -21.24 -12.03
CA TYR A 214 10.55 -20.99 -10.66
C TYR A 214 12.06 -21.25 -10.51
N GLU A 215 12.57 -22.36 -11.03
CA GLU A 215 14.00 -22.70 -11.02
C GLU A 215 14.83 -21.67 -11.78
N GLN A 216 14.36 -21.20 -12.94
CA GLN A 216 15.04 -20.15 -13.69
C GLN A 216 15.07 -18.84 -12.93
N LEU A 217 13.96 -18.44 -12.28
CA LEU A 217 13.89 -17.24 -11.45
C LEU A 217 14.83 -17.32 -10.24
N GLN A 218 15.03 -18.51 -9.66
CA GLN A 218 15.98 -18.69 -8.55
C GLN A 218 17.45 -18.51 -8.99
N LYS A 219 17.77 -18.81 -10.24
CA LYS A 219 19.11 -18.60 -10.81
C LYS A 219 19.42 -17.16 -11.11
N LEU A 220 18.43 -16.27 -11.21
CA LEU A 220 18.64 -14.84 -11.50
C LEU A 220 19.33 -14.14 -10.32
N ASN A 221 20.50 -13.60 -10.57
CA ASN A 221 21.24 -12.83 -9.57
C ASN A 221 20.58 -11.50 -9.24
N LEU A 222 19.85 -10.91 -10.20
CA LEU A 222 19.16 -9.62 -10.04
C LEU A 222 20.09 -8.55 -9.42
N ALA A 223 21.33 -8.43 -9.94
CA ALA A 223 22.40 -7.60 -9.41
C ALA A 223 21.98 -6.13 -9.16
N ILE A 224 21.05 -5.61 -9.95
CA ILE A 224 20.46 -4.26 -9.78
C ILE A 224 19.76 -4.06 -8.41
N TYR A 225 19.38 -5.14 -7.73
CA TYR A 225 18.76 -5.11 -6.40
C TYR A 225 19.71 -5.50 -5.27
N THR A 226 20.95 -5.84 -5.61
CA THR A 226 22.01 -6.20 -4.65
C THR A 226 23.31 -5.48 -4.95
N PRO A 227 23.31 -4.14 -5.11
CA PRO A 227 24.50 -3.38 -5.48
C PRO A 227 25.64 -3.51 -4.45
N SER A 228 25.32 -3.71 -3.18
CA SER A 228 26.37 -3.85 -2.13
C SER A 228 27.29 -5.05 -2.36
N ALA A 229 26.82 -6.09 -3.06
CA ALA A 229 27.66 -7.24 -3.40
C ALA A 229 28.79 -6.93 -4.40
N PHE A 230 28.72 -5.77 -5.07
CA PHE A 230 29.66 -5.32 -6.10
C PHE A 230 30.46 -4.10 -5.67
N ILE A 231 30.31 -3.64 -4.42
CA ILE A 231 31.08 -2.52 -3.87
C ILE A 231 32.47 -3.03 -3.47
N LEU A 232 33.50 -2.25 -3.82
CA LEU A 232 34.86 -2.51 -3.38
C LEU A 232 34.93 -2.54 -1.85
N ALA A 233 35.69 -3.49 -1.30
CA ALA A 233 35.84 -3.66 0.15
C ALA A 233 36.29 -2.37 0.85
N SER A 234 37.10 -1.55 0.18
CA SER A 234 37.57 -0.23 0.67
C SER A 234 36.46 0.82 0.82
N ALA A 235 35.38 0.68 0.06
CA ALA A 235 34.24 1.62 0.08
C ALA A 235 33.05 1.09 0.91
N LEU A 236 33.10 -0.18 1.32
CA LEU A 236 32.00 -0.85 2.00
C LEU A 236 31.61 -0.17 3.32
N HIS A 237 32.58 0.42 4.02
CA HIS A 237 32.36 1.14 5.29
C HIS A 237 31.41 2.34 5.15
N LYS A 238 31.26 2.92 3.95
CA LYS A 238 30.35 4.04 3.68
C LYS A 238 28.89 3.62 3.61
N TYR A 239 28.63 2.31 3.53
CA TYR A 239 27.31 1.72 3.33
C TYR A 239 26.91 0.76 4.46
N ILE A 240 27.72 0.71 5.53
CA ILE A 240 27.44 -0.10 6.70
C ILE A 240 26.54 0.71 7.64
N ASP A 241 25.41 0.11 7.99
CA ASP A 241 24.48 0.44 9.06
C ASP A 241 23.72 1.79 8.98
N VAL A 242 22.54 1.70 8.40
CA VAL A 242 21.44 2.57 8.81
C VAL A 242 20.70 1.82 9.93
N ASP A 243 20.75 2.35 11.15
CA ASP A 243 19.93 1.86 12.25
C ASP A 243 18.45 2.02 11.87
N ASP A 244 17.70 0.90 11.86
CA ASP A 244 16.25 0.96 11.74
C ASP A 244 15.67 1.53 13.03
N GLU A 245 14.64 2.39 12.96
CA GLU A 245 13.96 3.02 14.12
C GLU A 245 13.47 2.02 15.19
N MET A 246 13.58 0.71 14.93
CA MET A 246 13.22 -0.39 15.81
C MET A 246 14.40 -1.13 16.46
N GLY A 247 15.64 -0.67 16.29
CA GLY A 247 16.82 -1.30 16.91
C GLY A 247 17.18 -2.68 16.33
N HIS A 248 16.65 -3.07 15.18
CA HIS A 248 17.03 -4.28 14.47
C HIS A 248 18.08 -3.91 13.41
N ARG A 249 19.33 -4.29 13.66
CA ARG A 249 20.43 -4.15 12.68
C ARG A 249 20.25 -5.16 11.54
N LEU A 250 19.50 -4.80 10.52
CA LEU A 250 19.56 -5.49 9.24
C LEU A 250 20.75 -4.93 8.45
N SER A 251 21.77 -5.75 8.21
CA SER A 251 22.85 -5.37 7.33
C SER A 251 22.30 -5.00 5.94
N VAL A 252 22.95 -4.05 5.25
CA VAL A 252 22.57 -3.64 3.88
C VAL A 252 22.42 -4.87 2.98
N GLY A 253 23.35 -5.81 3.04
CA GLY A 253 23.27 -7.08 2.28
C GLY A 253 22.07 -7.95 2.66
N GLY A 254 21.67 -7.99 3.93
CA GLY A 254 20.47 -8.72 4.36
C GLY A 254 19.18 -8.11 3.81
N ARG A 255 19.11 -6.76 3.76
CA ARG A 255 18.00 -6.03 3.17
C ARG A 255 17.91 -6.26 1.66
N GLU A 256 19.02 -6.18 0.96
CA GLU A 256 19.11 -6.44 -0.48
C GLU A 256 18.73 -7.86 -0.85
N MET A 257 19.19 -8.86 -0.09
CA MET A 257 18.77 -10.27 -0.24
C MET A 257 17.25 -10.41 -0.05
N GLY A 258 16.68 -9.71 0.93
CA GLY A 258 15.24 -9.66 1.14
C GLY A 258 14.49 -9.08 -0.06
N ILE A 259 14.97 -7.97 -0.62
CA ILE A 259 14.40 -7.34 -1.84
C ILE A 259 14.48 -8.28 -3.03
N ARG A 260 15.63 -8.92 -3.28
CA ARG A 260 15.80 -9.90 -4.35
C ARG A 260 14.77 -11.04 -4.24
N ARG A 261 14.61 -11.62 -3.04
CA ARG A 261 13.64 -12.69 -2.77
C ARG A 261 12.20 -12.22 -2.99
N LEU A 262 11.88 -11.02 -2.54
CA LEU A 262 10.57 -10.39 -2.74
C LEU A 262 10.27 -10.17 -4.22
N MET A 263 11.26 -9.76 -5.02
CA MET A 263 11.10 -9.58 -6.47
C MET A 263 10.80 -10.89 -7.17
N SER A 264 11.47 -11.99 -6.81
CA SER A 264 11.17 -13.34 -7.34
C SER A 264 9.73 -13.77 -7.04
N ILE A 265 9.27 -13.56 -5.79
CA ILE A 265 7.89 -13.86 -5.39
C ILE A 265 6.90 -12.98 -6.16
N ASN A 266 7.18 -11.70 -6.33
CA ASN A 266 6.32 -10.79 -7.07
C ASN A 266 6.21 -11.16 -8.56
N MET A 267 7.30 -11.64 -9.17
CA MET A 267 7.27 -12.14 -10.54
C MET A 267 6.35 -13.36 -10.66
N LEU A 268 6.43 -14.32 -9.73
CA LEU A 268 5.53 -15.48 -9.70
C LEU A 268 4.06 -15.07 -9.53
N LYS A 269 3.76 -14.15 -8.61
CA LYS A 269 2.40 -13.61 -8.44
C LYS A 269 1.88 -12.92 -9.71
N ARG A 270 2.75 -12.25 -10.45
CA ARG A 270 2.38 -11.66 -11.74
C ARG A 270 2.10 -12.71 -12.80
N LEU A 271 2.87 -13.80 -12.80
CA LEU A 271 2.64 -14.94 -13.68
C LEU A 271 1.29 -15.61 -13.40
N GLU A 272 0.94 -15.80 -12.12
CA GLU A 272 -0.37 -16.31 -11.69
C GLU A 272 -1.52 -15.43 -12.16
N SER A 273 -1.32 -14.12 -12.13
CA SER A 273 -2.33 -13.14 -12.55
C SER A 273 -2.44 -13.05 -14.07
N SER A 274 -1.32 -12.98 -14.79
CA SER A 274 -1.27 -12.83 -16.24
C SER A 274 0.13 -13.09 -16.79
N VAL A 275 0.24 -14.00 -17.77
CA VAL A 275 1.48 -14.26 -18.50
C VAL A 275 2.01 -12.98 -19.19
N ASN A 276 1.12 -12.14 -19.72
CA ASN A 276 1.53 -10.88 -20.34
C ASN A 276 2.11 -9.91 -19.31
N SER A 277 1.51 -9.81 -18.12
CA SER A 277 2.02 -8.96 -17.03
C SER A 277 3.40 -9.42 -16.56
N PHE A 278 3.61 -10.73 -16.47
CA PHE A 278 4.91 -11.33 -16.18
C PHE A 278 5.96 -10.97 -17.25
N ARG A 279 5.63 -11.16 -18.54
CA ARG A 279 6.51 -10.80 -19.68
C ARG A 279 6.91 -9.33 -19.66
N LEU A 280 5.95 -8.44 -19.43
CA LEU A 280 6.22 -6.99 -19.36
C LEU A 280 7.15 -6.65 -18.19
N THR A 281 7.03 -7.37 -17.08
CA THR A 281 7.91 -7.17 -15.92
C THR A 281 9.33 -7.61 -16.22
N LEU A 282 9.52 -8.77 -16.86
CA LEU A 282 10.84 -9.24 -17.28
C LEU A 282 11.50 -8.25 -18.26
N LYS A 283 10.76 -7.75 -19.25
CA LYS A 283 11.28 -6.73 -20.18
C LYS A 283 11.70 -5.44 -19.48
N ARG A 284 10.99 -5.02 -18.45
CA ARG A 284 11.38 -3.83 -17.65
C ARG A 284 12.67 -4.08 -16.90
N ILE A 285 12.82 -5.26 -16.29
CA ILE A 285 14.05 -5.64 -15.57
C ILE A 285 15.23 -5.71 -16.54
N GLU A 286 15.04 -6.32 -17.71
CA GLU A 286 16.03 -6.37 -18.77
C GLU A 286 16.47 -4.96 -19.20
N GLY A 287 15.52 -4.06 -19.44
CA GLY A 287 15.81 -2.66 -19.77
C GLY A 287 16.59 -1.95 -18.65
N MET A 288 16.23 -2.15 -17.39
CA MET A 288 16.94 -1.56 -16.25
C MET A 288 18.39 -2.09 -16.15
N ILE A 289 18.61 -3.37 -16.41
CA ILE A 289 19.96 -3.96 -16.46
C ILE A 289 20.77 -3.35 -17.59
N ALA A 290 20.20 -3.28 -18.79
CA ALA A 290 20.87 -2.70 -19.97
C ALA A 290 21.22 -1.21 -19.75
N ASP A 291 20.33 -0.44 -19.12
CA ASP A 291 20.60 0.96 -18.78
C ASP A 291 21.70 1.10 -17.73
N THR A 292 21.77 0.18 -16.80
CA THR A 292 22.83 0.16 -15.77
C THR A 292 24.18 -0.17 -16.38
N ILE A 293 24.24 -1.17 -17.27
CA ILE A 293 25.47 -1.52 -18.00
C ILE A 293 25.96 -0.31 -18.79
N ARG A 294 25.09 0.31 -19.58
CA ARG A 294 25.48 1.51 -20.35
C ARG A 294 26.04 2.64 -19.50
N LYS A 295 25.51 2.86 -18.30
CA LYS A 295 26.02 3.85 -17.36
C LYS A 295 27.42 3.51 -16.83
N ILE A 296 27.69 2.21 -16.60
CA ILE A 296 29.00 1.73 -16.19
C ILE A 296 30.00 1.94 -17.31
N ASP A 297 29.70 1.48 -18.54
CA ASP A 297 30.54 1.59 -19.70
C ASP A 297 30.91 3.05 -20.01
N CYS A 298 29.91 3.96 -20.04
CA CYS A 298 30.16 5.39 -20.24
C CYS A 298 31.06 6.01 -19.17
N ARG A 299 31.01 5.52 -17.93
CA ARG A 299 31.85 6.04 -16.87
C ARG A 299 33.28 5.49 -16.93
N GLU A 300 33.45 4.25 -17.37
CA GLU A 300 34.77 3.68 -17.63
C GLU A 300 35.49 4.40 -18.79
N GLU A 301 34.73 4.71 -19.86
CA GLU A 301 35.25 5.52 -20.98
C GLU A 301 35.70 6.93 -20.52
N GLN A 302 34.95 7.59 -19.63
CA GLN A 302 35.32 8.91 -19.08
C GLN A 302 36.61 8.83 -18.24
N LEU A 303 36.72 7.80 -17.40
CA LEU A 303 37.88 7.61 -16.55
C LEU A 303 39.16 7.29 -17.38
N SER A 304 39.01 6.59 -18.49
CA SER A 304 40.12 6.26 -19.41
C SER A 304 40.57 7.43 -20.28
N VAL A 305 39.82 8.51 -20.37
CA VAL A 305 40.16 9.75 -21.08
C VAL A 305 40.83 10.75 -20.16
N ASP A 306 40.62 10.64 -18.85
CA ASP A 306 41.21 11.53 -17.85
C ASP A 306 42.57 11.01 -17.30
N GLU A 307 43.05 9.80 -17.73
CA GLU A 307 44.40 9.26 -17.52
C GLU A 307 45.31 9.56 -18.77
#